data_0f5793c60a9cc686a25a96c7d34cbc11
#
_entry.id   0f5793c60a9cc686a25a96c7d34cbc11
#
_cell.length_a   1.000
_cell.length_b   1.000
_cell.length_c   1.000
_cell.angle_alpha   90.00
_cell.angle_beta   90.00
_cell.angle_gamma   90.00
#
_symmetry.space_group_name_H-M   'P 1'
#
loop_
_entity.id
_entity.type
_entity.pdbx_description
1 polymer ?
#
loop_
_entity_poly.entity_id
_entity_poly.type
_entity_poly.pdbx_seq_one_letter_code
_entity_poly.pdbx_strand_id
1 'polypeptide(L)'
;MYDIFRSSFSEDYRVVDKGLTALDIKGDAYGVSELMSEFGGCSFDRALYRVMAPGSISEWNQVIEYAFPNFDGRVQCFGYDWLGRIFALDSGRLEGGHSGVVMFEPGTGEALEIPCNIVTFHNEELMEFREAALAVSFHIQWLAQGAAPSYEDCIGYRVPLFLGGKDIVENLEVSDLDVYWTLIGQIIRKTKELPLGSLVANIVLTDEGEGG
;
A
#
# COMPACT_ATOMS: atom_id res chain seq x y z
N MET A 1 -2.65 -2.13 -22.58
CA MET A 1 -3.56 -1.44 -21.63
C MET A 1 -2.79 -0.41 -20.77
N TYR A 2 -1.55 -0.67 -20.40
CA TYR A 2 -0.72 0.17 -19.50
C TYR A 2 0.46 0.84 -20.22
N ASP A 3 0.25 1.37 -21.42
CA ASP A 3 1.35 1.86 -22.29
C ASP A 3 1.97 3.15 -21.78
N ILE A 4 1.18 4.04 -21.16
CA ILE A 4 1.69 5.28 -20.57
C ILE A 4 2.51 4.96 -19.31
N PHE A 5 1.99 4.11 -18.44
CA PHE A 5 2.73 3.66 -17.25
C PHE A 5 4.07 3.03 -17.65
N ARG A 6 4.07 2.07 -18.60
CA ARG A 6 5.28 1.40 -19.09
C ARG A 6 6.33 2.36 -19.63
N SER A 7 5.92 3.42 -20.31
CA SER A 7 6.84 4.40 -20.89
C SER A 7 7.34 5.45 -19.89
N SER A 8 6.66 5.59 -18.75
CA SER A 8 6.89 6.67 -17.78
C SER A 8 7.60 6.23 -16.51
N PHE A 9 7.58 4.93 -16.19
CA PHE A 9 8.26 4.33 -15.05
C PHE A 9 9.39 3.41 -15.50
N SER A 10 10.55 3.51 -14.85
CA SER A 10 11.70 2.66 -15.11
C SER A 10 11.71 1.49 -14.15
N GLU A 11 11.65 0.25 -14.69
CA GLU A 11 11.76 -0.96 -13.87
C GLU A 11 13.16 -1.04 -13.24
N ASP A 12 13.25 -1.16 -11.92
CA ASP A 12 14.48 -1.35 -11.17
C ASP A 12 14.89 -2.83 -11.18
N TYR A 13 13.96 -3.67 -10.77
CA TYR A 13 14.09 -5.13 -10.71
C TYR A 13 12.72 -5.78 -10.54
N ARG A 14 12.68 -7.09 -10.69
CA ARG A 14 11.49 -7.92 -10.51
C ARG A 14 11.78 -9.10 -9.61
N VAL A 15 10.94 -9.33 -8.60
CA VAL A 15 10.99 -10.56 -7.82
C VAL A 15 10.38 -11.71 -8.61
N VAL A 16 10.99 -12.89 -8.48
CA VAL A 16 10.44 -14.11 -9.08
C VAL A 16 9.33 -14.62 -8.16
N ASP A 17 8.10 -14.53 -8.63
CA ASP A 17 6.98 -15.14 -7.92
C ASP A 17 7.12 -16.68 -7.94
N LYS A 18 7.32 -17.27 -6.77
CA LYS A 18 7.46 -18.73 -6.61
C LYS A 18 6.09 -19.43 -6.51
N GLY A 19 5.01 -18.66 -6.43
CA GLY A 19 3.64 -19.15 -6.29
C GLY A 19 2.80 -18.82 -7.51
N LEU A 20 2.79 -19.66 -8.53
CA LEU A 20 1.77 -19.66 -9.58
C LEU A 20 0.41 -20.12 -8.99
N THR A 21 -0.10 -19.41 -8.00
CA THR A 21 -1.49 -19.53 -7.58
C THR A 21 -2.34 -18.74 -8.58
N ALA A 22 -3.41 -19.36 -9.06
CA ALA A 22 -4.41 -18.64 -9.84
C ALA A 22 -4.83 -17.40 -9.05
N LEU A 23 -4.73 -16.23 -9.69
CA LEU A 23 -5.12 -14.98 -9.06
C LEU A 23 -6.60 -15.08 -8.67
N ASP A 24 -6.88 -15.07 -7.37
CA ASP A 24 -8.26 -14.99 -6.88
C ASP A 24 -8.70 -13.53 -6.97
N ILE A 25 -9.30 -13.17 -8.11
CA ILE A 25 -9.75 -11.81 -8.36
C ILE A 25 -11.10 -11.61 -7.67
N LYS A 26 -11.10 -10.80 -6.63
CA LYS A 26 -12.33 -10.36 -5.97
C LYS A 26 -12.98 -9.24 -6.79
N GLY A 27 -14.22 -9.43 -7.23
CA GLY A 27 -14.98 -8.39 -7.92
C GLY A 27 -14.64 -8.24 -9.42
N ASP A 28 -14.47 -6.98 -9.87
CA ASP A 28 -14.21 -6.67 -11.28
C ASP A 28 -12.75 -6.95 -11.66
N ALA A 29 -12.57 -7.81 -12.65
CA ALA A 29 -11.25 -8.20 -13.17
C ALA A 29 -10.62 -7.16 -14.12
N TYR A 30 -11.32 -6.06 -14.43
CA TYR A 30 -10.86 -5.06 -15.40
C TYR A 30 -9.43 -4.58 -15.11
N GLY A 31 -8.53 -4.86 -16.04
CA GLY A 31 -7.13 -4.44 -15.98
C GLY A 31 -6.24 -5.22 -15.01
N VAL A 32 -6.79 -5.94 -14.03
CA VAL A 32 -6.00 -6.62 -12.98
C VAL A 32 -5.11 -7.72 -13.55
N SER A 33 -5.68 -8.59 -14.39
CA SER A 33 -4.95 -9.70 -14.98
C SER A 33 -3.78 -9.22 -15.86
N GLU A 34 -4.01 -8.16 -16.63
CA GLU A 34 -2.98 -7.55 -17.48
C GLU A 34 -1.89 -6.89 -16.65
N LEU A 35 -2.24 -6.14 -15.58
CA LEU A 35 -1.28 -5.54 -14.67
C LEU A 35 -0.38 -6.60 -14.04
N MET A 36 -0.99 -7.64 -13.48
CA MET A 36 -0.25 -8.71 -12.81
C MET A 36 0.60 -9.53 -13.77
N SER A 37 0.09 -9.82 -14.96
CA SER A 37 0.84 -10.57 -15.98
C SER A 37 2.06 -9.79 -16.47
N GLU A 38 1.95 -8.47 -16.58
CA GLU A 38 3.00 -7.63 -17.14
C GLU A 38 3.98 -7.10 -16.09
N PHE A 39 3.47 -6.67 -14.94
CA PHE A 39 4.24 -5.95 -13.93
C PHE A 39 4.25 -6.61 -12.54
N GLY A 40 3.60 -7.76 -12.38
CA GLY A 40 3.59 -8.45 -11.08
C GLY A 40 4.99 -8.67 -10.54
N GLY A 41 5.24 -8.24 -9.30
CA GLY A 41 6.53 -8.31 -8.64
C GLY A 41 7.56 -7.27 -9.06
N CYS A 42 7.19 -6.27 -9.89
CA CYS A 42 8.12 -5.22 -10.32
C CYS A 42 8.24 -4.10 -9.31
N SER A 43 9.45 -3.56 -9.19
CA SER A 43 9.80 -2.32 -8.52
C SER A 43 10.19 -1.27 -9.56
N PHE A 44 9.81 -0.01 -9.33
CA PHE A 44 10.01 1.10 -10.26
C PHE A 44 10.61 2.34 -9.58
N ASP A 45 11.48 3.05 -10.34
CA ASP A 45 12.03 4.36 -10.00
C ASP A 45 12.66 4.41 -8.60
N ARG A 46 13.55 3.45 -8.30
CA ARG A 46 14.24 3.29 -7.01
C ARG A 46 13.26 2.99 -5.88
N ALA A 47 12.38 2.03 -6.13
CA ALA A 47 11.33 1.59 -5.23
C ALA A 47 10.28 2.67 -4.91
N LEU A 48 10.13 3.69 -5.74
CA LEU A 48 9.08 4.70 -5.59
C LEU A 48 7.69 4.06 -5.61
N TYR A 49 7.47 3.11 -6.53
CA TYR A 49 6.23 2.34 -6.65
C TYR A 49 6.54 0.88 -6.98
N ARG A 50 5.70 -0.03 -6.49
CA ARG A 50 5.83 -1.47 -6.72
C ARG A 50 4.48 -2.09 -7.01
N VAL A 51 4.45 -3.00 -7.98
CA VAL A 51 3.29 -3.87 -8.21
C VAL A 51 3.48 -5.15 -7.40
N MET A 52 2.48 -5.56 -6.67
CA MET A 52 2.55 -6.77 -5.84
C MET A 52 2.78 -8.02 -6.67
N ALA A 53 3.53 -8.97 -6.12
CA ALA A 53 3.60 -10.30 -6.69
C ALA A 53 2.23 -10.99 -6.56
N PRO A 54 1.71 -11.64 -7.62
CA PRO A 54 0.37 -12.25 -7.58
C PRO A 54 0.14 -13.18 -6.39
N GLY A 55 1.16 -13.94 -5.99
CA GLY A 55 1.08 -14.89 -4.87
C GLY A 55 0.93 -14.24 -3.49
N SER A 56 1.25 -12.96 -3.33
CA SER A 56 1.14 -12.24 -2.03
C SER A 56 -0.18 -11.50 -1.84
N ILE A 57 -0.99 -11.34 -2.89
CA ILE A 57 -2.20 -10.48 -2.86
C ILE A 57 -3.20 -10.94 -1.79
N SER A 58 -3.43 -12.25 -1.66
CA SER A 58 -4.39 -12.78 -0.70
C SER A 58 -4.01 -12.46 0.75
N GLU A 59 -2.73 -12.53 1.06
CA GLU A 59 -2.17 -12.20 2.38
C GLU A 59 -2.31 -10.70 2.66
N TRP A 60 -1.96 -9.85 1.70
CA TRP A 60 -2.11 -8.40 1.83
C TRP A 60 -3.56 -7.95 1.96
N ASN A 61 -4.51 -8.61 1.29
CA ASN A 61 -5.93 -8.37 1.51
C ASN A 61 -6.31 -8.60 2.98
N GLN A 62 -5.86 -9.70 3.59
CA GLN A 62 -6.14 -10.02 5.00
C GLN A 62 -5.53 -9.00 5.96
N VAL A 63 -4.29 -8.59 5.72
CA VAL A 63 -3.60 -7.55 6.53
C VAL A 63 -4.37 -6.23 6.50
N ILE A 64 -4.82 -5.79 5.32
CA ILE A 64 -5.57 -4.54 5.16
C ILE A 64 -7.00 -4.67 5.74
N GLU A 65 -7.69 -5.77 5.50
CA GLU A 65 -9.02 -6.03 6.05
C GLU A 65 -8.99 -6.07 7.59
N TYR A 66 -7.92 -6.60 8.18
CA TYR A 66 -7.71 -6.56 9.63
C TYR A 66 -7.57 -5.12 10.16
N ALA A 67 -6.74 -4.30 9.52
CA ALA A 67 -6.51 -2.91 9.94
C ALA A 67 -7.73 -2.01 9.68
N PHE A 68 -8.50 -2.32 8.63
CA PHE A 68 -9.66 -1.55 8.18
C PHE A 68 -10.90 -2.43 8.00
N PRO A 69 -11.57 -2.87 9.09
CA PRO A 69 -12.69 -3.83 9.02
C PRO A 69 -13.87 -3.39 8.14
N ASN A 70 -14.02 -2.09 7.90
CA ASN A 70 -15.06 -1.56 7.00
C ASN A 70 -14.82 -1.96 5.52
N PHE A 71 -13.65 -2.48 5.19
CA PHE A 71 -13.28 -2.94 3.86
C PHE A 71 -13.26 -4.48 3.74
N ASP A 72 -13.69 -5.20 4.78
CA ASP A 72 -13.69 -6.67 4.81
C ASP A 72 -14.44 -7.26 3.61
N GLY A 73 -13.78 -8.19 2.91
CA GLY A 73 -14.30 -8.90 1.75
C GLY A 73 -14.42 -8.07 0.46
N ARG A 74 -14.06 -6.78 0.46
CA ARG A 74 -14.28 -5.88 -0.69
C ARG A 74 -13.02 -5.30 -1.31
N VAL A 75 -11.83 -5.51 -0.73
CA VAL A 75 -10.57 -5.00 -1.27
C VAL A 75 -9.77 -6.06 -2.00
N GLN A 76 -9.06 -5.62 -3.02
CA GLN A 76 -8.02 -6.38 -3.70
C GLN A 76 -6.78 -5.51 -3.85
N CYS A 77 -5.76 -5.78 -3.04
CA CYS A 77 -4.48 -5.12 -3.10
C CYS A 77 -3.78 -5.41 -4.42
N PHE A 78 -3.07 -4.41 -4.97
CA PHE A 78 -2.36 -4.56 -6.23
C PHE A 78 -0.97 -3.92 -6.24
N GLY A 79 -0.68 -3.03 -5.31
CA GLY A 79 0.60 -2.32 -5.30
C GLY A 79 0.84 -1.58 -4.00
N TYR A 80 2.04 -1.07 -3.85
CA TYR A 80 2.45 -0.26 -2.71
C TYR A 80 3.59 0.68 -3.11
N ASP A 81 3.77 1.73 -2.32
CA ASP A 81 4.84 2.67 -2.56
C ASP A 81 5.99 2.55 -1.54
N TRP A 82 6.95 3.43 -1.65
CA TRP A 82 8.14 3.49 -0.82
C TRP A 82 7.84 3.76 0.68
N LEU A 83 6.73 4.46 1.01
CA LEU A 83 6.27 4.72 2.38
C LEU A 83 5.45 3.55 2.98
N GLY A 84 5.26 2.47 2.22
CA GLY A 84 4.42 1.34 2.61
C GLY A 84 2.92 1.62 2.49
N ARG A 85 2.51 2.66 1.75
CA ARG A 85 1.11 2.90 1.45
C ARG A 85 0.62 1.85 0.47
N ILE A 86 -0.45 1.14 0.84
CA ILE A 86 -1.01 0.05 0.05
C ILE A 86 -2.11 0.58 -0.86
N PHE A 87 -2.05 0.24 -2.14
CA PHE A 87 -3.09 0.53 -3.13
C PHE A 87 -3.93 -0.71 -3.39
N ALA A 88 -5.24 -0.55 -3.34
CA ALA A 88 -6.18 -1.64 -3.59
C ALA A 88 -7.37 -1.17 -4.43
N LEU A 89 -8.06 -2.12 -5.04
CA LEU A 89 -9.38 -1.93 -5.60
C LEU A 89 -10.42 -2.13 -4.50
N ASP A 90 -11.42 -1.26 -4.46
CA ASP A 90 -12.59 -1.37 -3.61
C ASP A 90 -13.82 -1.70 -4.46
N SER A 91 -14.34 -2.93 -4.33
CA SER A 91 -15.52 -3.38 -5.06
C SER A 91 -16.82 -2.70 -4.58
N GLY A 92 -16.80 -2.03 -3.44
CA GLY A 92 -17.93 -1.25 -2.92
C GLY A 92 -18.10 0.11 -3.58
N ARG A 93 -17.14 0.55 -4.42
CA ARG A 93 -17.14 1.83 -5.12
C ARG A 93 -16.76 1.66 -6.59
N LEU A 94 -17.47 2.36 -7.48
CA LEU A 94 -17.22 2.28 -8.91
C LEU A 94 -16.74 3.61 -9.49
N GLU A 95 -15.71 3.52 -10.34
CA GLU A 95 -15.15 4.62 -11.12
C GLU A 95 -15.13 4.23 -12.60
N GLY A 96 -15.89 4.96 -13.40
CA GLY A 96 -16.06 4.61 -14.81
C GLY A 96 -16.68 3.22 -15.04
N GLY A 97 -17.47 2.71 -14.09
CA GLY A 97 -18.11 1.40 -14.18
C GLY A 97 -17.26 0.23 -13.65
N HIS A 98 -16.06 0.51 -13.14
CA HIS A 98 -15.10 -0.48 -12.60
C HIS A 98 -14.78 -0.19 -11.16
N SER A 99 -14.23 -1.17 -10.41
CA SER A 99 -13.84 -0.99 -9.01
C SER A 99 -12.88 0.20 -8.85
N GLY A 100 -13.19 1.08 -7.89
CA GLY A 100 -12.41 2.28 -7.61
C GLY A 100 -11.13 1.99 -6.84
N VAL A 101 -10.11 2.84 -6.98
CA VAL A 101 -8.86 2.72 -6.25
C VAL A 101 -8.96 3.35 -4.86
N VAL A 102 -8.42 2.68 -3.86
CA VAL A 102 -8.25 3.19 -2.50
C VAL A 102 -6.79 3.04 -2.09
N MET A 103 -6.26 4.05 -1.39
CA MET A 103 -4.94 4.01 -0.77
C MET A 103 -5.09 3.91 0.74
N PHE A 104 -4.43 2.92 1.33
CA PHE A 104 -4.33 2.75 2.78
C PHE A 104 -3.02 3.35 3.26
N GLU A 105 -3.12 4.40 4.08
CA GLU A 105 -1.99 5.20 4.56
C GLU A 105 -1.62 4.80 5.99
N PRO A 106 -0.50 4.09 6.21
CA PRO A 106 -0.11 3.63 7.54
C PRO A 106 0.30 4.77 8.47
N GLY A 107 0.83 5.87 7.93
CA GLY A 107 1.27 7.03 8.72
C GLY A 107 0.11 7.79 9.38
N THR A 108 -0.99 7.97 8.68
CA THR A 108 -2.21 8.66 9.20
C THR A 108 -3.27 7.70 9.73
N GLY A 109 -3.19 6.40 9.39
CA GLY A 109 -4.21 5.41 9.70
C GLY A 109 -5.52 5.60 8.91
N GLU A 110 -5.45 6.25 7.75
CA GLU A 110 -6.60 6.59 6.92
C GLU A 110 -6.67 5.71 5.67
N ALA A 111 -7.88 5.54 5.14
CA ALA A 111 -8.15 5.00 3.83
C ALA A 111 -8.63 6.14 2.93
N LEU A 112 -7.90 6.43 1.87
CA LEU A 112 -8.13 7.56 0.98
C LEU A 112 -8.64 7.07 -0.37
N GLU A 113 -9.87 7.43 -0.72
CA GLU A 113 -10.46 7.11 -2.02
C GLU A 113 -9.81 7.94 -3.13
N ILE A 114 -9.35 7.27 -4.19
CA ILE A 114 -8.80 7.91 -5.38
C ILE A 114 -9.86 7.78 -6.48
N PRO A 115 -10.27 8.90 -7.14
CA PRO A 115 -11.39 8.89 -8.08
C PRO A 115 -11.00 8.33 -9.46
N CYS A 116 -10.48 7.11 -9.50
CA CYS A 116 -10.03 6.40 -10.70
C CYS A 116 -10.20 4.89 -10.54
N ASN A 117 -10.19 4.16 -11.65
CA ASN A 117 -10.05 2.70 -11.67
C ASN A 117 -8.57 2.31 -11.87
N ILE A 118 -8.25 1.03 -11.84
CA ILE A 118 -6.86 0.56 -11.90
C ILE A 118 -6.11 0.99 -13.18
N VAL A 119 -6.80 1.10 -14.32
CA VAL A 119 -6.17 1.47 -15.59
C VAL A 119 -5.91 2.97 -15.63
N THR A 120 -6.86 3.78 -15.22
CA THR A 120 -6.70 5.25 -15.14
C THR A 120 -5.76 5.63 -14.01
N PHE A 121 -5.70 4.86 -12.91
CA PHE A 121 -4.69 5.03 -11.88
C PHE A 121 -3.26 4.99 -12.45
N HIS A 122 -2.94 3.94 -13.21
CA HIS A 122 -1.59 3.77 -13.74
C HIS A 122 -1.26 4.68 -14.92
N ASN A 123 -2.23 4.98 -15.81
CA ASN A 123 -1.95 5.77 -17.00
C ASN A 123 -2.18 7.28 -16.84
N GLU A 124 -2.95 7.71 -15.85
CA GLU A 124 -3.35 9.11 -15.66
C GLU A 124 -2.97 9.61 -14.27
N GLU A 125 -3.51 9.00 -13.20
CA GLU A 125 -3.32 9.47 -11.82
C GLU A 125 -1.83 9.51 -11.43
N LEU A 126 -1.10 8.41 -11.64
CA LEU A 126 0.34 8.35 -11.36
C LEU A 126 1.19 9.29 -12.23
N MET A 127 0.63 9.84 -13.33
CA MET A 127 1.32 10.80 -14.17
C MET A 127 1.02 12.25 -13.76
N GLU A 128 -0.26 12.57 -13.64
CA GLU A 128 -0.74 13.93 -13.42
C GLU A 128 -0.63 14.35 -11.95
N PHE A 129 -0.86 13.40 -11.02
CA PHE A 129 -0.86 13.63 -9.58
C PHE A 129 0.24 12.85 -8.84
N ARG A 130 1.37 12.63 -9.51
CA ARG A 130 2.49 11.81 -9.02
C ARG A 130 2.98 12.22 -7.63
N GLU A 131 3.02 13.54 -7.33
CA GLU A 131 3.40 14.04 -6.02
C GLU A 131 2.40 13.65 -4.93
N ALA A 132 1.10 13.81 -5.19
CA ALA A 132 0.06 13.43 -4.24
C ALA A 132 -0.03 11.91 -4.07
N ALA A 133 0.05 11.16 -5.18
CA ALA A 133 -0.06 9.70 -5.16
C ALA A 133 1.17 9.01 -4.54
N LEU A 134 2.40 9.51 -4.77
CA LEU A 134 3.64 8.81 -4.44
C LEU A 134 4.61 9.60 -3.55
N ALA A 135 4.30 10.84 -3.15
CA ALA A 135 5.15 11.71 -2.32
C ALA A 135 6.59 11.81 -2.85
N VAL A 136 6.74 12.10 -4.16
CA VAL A 136 8.02 12.05 -4.88
C VAL A 136 9.07 12.96 -4.28
N SER A 137 8.68 14.18 -3.90
CA SER A 137 9.61 15.15 -3.29
C SER A 137 10.15 14.64 -1.96
N PHE A 138 9.35 13.93 -1.19
CA PHE A 138 9.75 13.32 0.08
C PHE A 138 10.63 12.09 -0.14
N HIS A 139 10.33 11.27 -1.16
CA HIS A 139 11.19 10.16 -1.59
C HIS A 139 12.60 10.66 -2.00
N ILE A 140 12.69 11.75 -2.76
CA ILE A 140 13.97 12.36 -3.15
C ILE A 140 14.76 12.81 -1.89
N GLN A 141 14.09 13.40 -0.90
CA GLN A 141 14.72 13.80 0.36
C GLN A 141 15.26 12.59 1.13
N TRP A 142 14.49 11.50 1.19
CA TRP A 142 14.96 10.25 1.78
C TRP A 142 16.19 9.70 1.05
N LEU A 143 16.14 9.61 -0.28
CA LEU A 143 17.23 9.08 -1.10
C LEU A 143 18.52 9.92 -1.05
N ALA A 144 18.44 11.17 -0.59
CA ALA A 144 19.62 12.02 -0.39
C ALA A 144 20.45 11.59 0.82
N GLN A 145 19.87 10.81 1.76
CA GLN A 145 20.54 10.38 3.00
C GLN A 145 20.39 8.89 3.29
N GLY A 146 19.56 8.18 2.55
CA GLY A 146 19.28 6.75 2.70
C GLY A 146 19.31 6.00 1.39
N ALA A 147 19.29 4.67 1.48
CA ALA A 147 19.13 3.80 0.32
C ALA A 147 17.64 3.64 -0.05
N ALA A 148 17.38 3.29 -1.31
CA ALA A 148 16.06 2.79 -1.70
C ALA A 148 15.74 1.51 -0.92
N PRO A 149 14.49 1.32 -0.45
CA PRO A 149 14.10 0.09 0.23
C PRO A 149 14.13 -1.11 -0.73
N SER A 150 14.33 -2.31 -0.20
CA SER A 150 14.17 -3.54 -0.98
C SER A 150 12.70 -3.77 -1.33
N TYR A 151 12.41 -4.83 -2.11
CA TYR A 151 11.01 -5.12 -2.47
C TYR A 151 10.15 -5.46 -1.25
N GLU A 152 10.72 -6.09 -0.25
CA GLU A 152 10.01 -6.52 0.98
C GLU A 152 10.03 -5.45 2.08
N ASP A 153 10.77 -4.35 1.86
CA ASP A 153 10.87 -3.25 2.82
C ASP A 153 10.03 -2.05 2.40
N CYS A 154 9.74 -1.19 3.37
CA CYS A 154 9.25 0.18 3.16
C CYS A 154 10.06 1.16 4.00
N ILE A 155 9.79 2.44 3.81
CA ILE A 155 10.29 3.49 4.68
C ILE A 155 9.14 3.93 5.58
N GLY A 156 9.07 3.32 6.76
CA GLY A 156 8.00 3.56 7.72
C GLY A 156 8.27 4.73 8.65
N TYR A 157 7.22 5.29 9.24
CA TYR A 157 7.34 6.28 10.31
C TYR A 157 7.68 5.58 11.64
N ARG A 158 8.76 6.02 12.32
CA ARG A 158 9.12 5.57 13.68
C ARG A 158 8.02 5.88 14.68
N VAL A 159 7.46 7.08 14.57
CA VAL A 159 6.27 7.50 15.30
C VAL A 159 5.20 7.85 14.27
N PRO A 160 4.12 7.08 14.17
CA PRO A 160 3.03 7.37 13.25
C PRO A 160 2.48 8.79 13.41
N LEU A 161 2.04 9.41 12.32
CA LEU A 161 1.54 10.78 12.32
C LEU A 161 0.30 10.92 13.20
N PHE A 162 -0.60 9.92 13.17
CA PHE A 162 -1.79 9.89 14.02
C PHE A 162 -1.49 9.71 15.53
N LEU A 163 -0.26 9.35 15.90
CA LEU A 163 0.25 9.32 17.27
C LEU A 163 1.11 10.54 17.62
N GLY A 164 1.10 11.59 16.79
CA GLY A 164 1.84 12.82 17.00
C GLY A 164 3.24 12.83 16.41
N GLY A 165 3.59 11.85 15.59
CA GLY A 165 4.82 11.86 14.78
C GLY A 165 4.82 13.06 13.83
N LYS A 166 6.01 13.45 13.40
CA LYS A 166 6.20 14.53 12.43
C LYS A 166 6.40 13.96 11.03
N ASP A 167 5.86 14.62 10.03
CA ASP A 167 6.08 14.29 8.61
C ASP A 167 7.40 14.90 8.13
N ILE A 168 8.51 14.33 8.60
CA ILE A 168 9.89 14.73 8.29
C ILE A 168 10.77 13.49 8.16
N VAL A 169 11.87 13.59 7.40
CA VAL A 169 12.74 12.46 7.09
C VAL A 169 13.38 11.85 8.34
N GLU A 170 13.65 12.64 9.37
CA GLU A 170 14.22 12.18 10.65
C GLU A 170 13.27 11.23 11.42
N ASN A 171 11.97 11.27 11.12
CA ASN A 171 10.97 10.35 11.69
C ASN A 171 10.78 9.08 10.84
N LEU A 172 11.62 8.87 9.83
CA LEU A 172 11.53 7.70 8.96
C LEU A 172 12.63 6.68 9.29
N GLU A 173 12.34 5.42 8.99
CA GLU A 173 13.32 4.31 9.04
C GLU A 173 12.96 3.22 8.03
N VAL A 174 13.96 2.41 7.66
CA VAL A 174 13.72 1.19 6.88
C VAL A 174 13.03 0.17 7.76
N SER A 175 11.94 -0.39 7.29
CA SER A 175 11.14 -1.40 7.98
C SER A 175 10.75 -2.50 7.01
N ASP A 176 10.73 -3.74 7.47
CA ASP A 176 10.05 -4.82 6.75
C ASP A 176 8.57 -4.47 6.61
N LEU A 177 8.03 -4.57 5.40
CA LEU A 177 6.69 -4.09 5.07
C LEU A 177 5.60 -4.86 5.81
N ASP A 178 5.75 -6.18 5.96
CA ASP A 178 4.79 -7.04 6.65
C ASP A 178 4.80 -6.76 8.14
N VAL A 179 5.98 -6.71 8.76
CA VAL A 179 6.13 -6.35 10.18
C VAL A 179 5.57 -4.95 10.44
N TYR A 180 5.85 -3.98 9.59
CA TYR A 180 5.35 -2.62 9.71
C TYR A 180 3.82 -2.60 9.71
N TRP A 181 3.18 -3.24 8.71
CA TRP A 181 1.72 -3.29 8.62
C TRP A 181 1.06 -4.11 9.74
N THR A 182 1.70 -5.20 10.17
CA THR A 182 1.21 -5.99 11.32
C THR A 182 1.15 -5.13 12.58
N LEU A 183 2.19 -4.36 12.88
CA LEU A 183 2.21 -3.49 14.05
C LEU A 183 1.26 -2.30 13.91
N ILE A 184 1.35 -1.57 12.79
CA ILE A 184 0.52 -0.40 12.54
C ILE A 184 -0.97 -0.76 12.45
N GLY A 185 -1.32 -1.88 11.81
CA GLY A 185 -2.71 -2.33 11.70
C GLY A 185 -3.35 -2.58 13.08
N GLN A 186 -2.62 -3.19 14.01
CA GLN A 186 -3.10 -3.35 15.39
C GLN A 186 -3.32 -1.99 16.07
N ILE A 187 -2.42 -1.04 15.86
CA ILE A 187 -2.52 0.30 16.45
C ILE A 187 -3.71 1.05 15.85
N ILE A 188 -3.85 1.05 14.52
CA ILE A 188 -4.98 1.68 13.81
C ILE A 188 -6.31 1.14 14.35
N ARG A 189 -6.44 -0.18 14.45
CA ARG A 189 -7.66 -0.83 14.94
C ARG A 189 -7.99 -0.41 16.37
N LYS A 190 -7.00 -0.49 17.27
CA LYS A 190 -7.17 -0.11 18.68
C LYS A 190 -7.50 1.39 18.84
N THR A 191 -6.88 2.26 18.07
CA THR A 191 -7.15 3.71 18.17
C THR A 191 -8.51 4.09 17.66
N LYS A 192 -9.05 3.41 16.64
CA LYS A 192 -10.41 3.65 16.12
C LYS A 192 -11.51 3.24 17.11
N GLU A 193 -11.22 2.33 18.03
CA GLU A 193 -12.14 1.91 19.09
C GLU A 193 -12.15 2.87 20.29
N LEU A 194 -11.19 3.81 20.38
CA LEU A 194 -11.11 4.77 21.48
C LEU A 194 -12.02 5.97 21.25
N PRO A 195 -12.63 6.54 22.32
CA PRO A 195 -13.35 7.80 22.22
C PRO A 195 -12.46 8.93 21.72
N LEU A 196 -13.01 9.86 20.93
CA LEU A 196 -12.29 11.04 20.45
C LEU A 196 -11.67 11.82 21.62
N GLY A 197 -10.37 12.10 21.52
CA GLY A 197 -9.61 12.81 22.56
C GLY A 197 -8.99 11.92 23.64
N SER A 198 -9.08 10.60 23.52
CA SER A 198 -8.40 9.67 24.43
C SER A 198 -6.88 9.80 24.30
N LEU A 199 -6.17 9.85 25.44
CA LEU A 199 -4.71 9.77 25.44
C LEU A 199 -4.29 8.34 25.14
N VAL A 200 -3.55 8.14 24.06
CA VAL A 200 -2.95 6.84 23.70
C VAL A 200 -1.63 6.69 24.47
N ALA A 201 -1.73 6.44 25.79
CA ALA A 201 -0.53 6.36 26.64
C ALA A 201 0.12 4.96 26.67
N ASN A 202 -0.67 3.88 26.45
CA ASN A 202 -0.16 2.50 26.47
C ASN A 202 -0.97 1.64 25.49
N ILE A 203 -0.46 1.40 24.28
CA ILE A 203 -0.96 0.35 23.41
C ILE A 203 -0.16 -0.91 23.72
N VAL A 204 -0.82 -1.91 24.31
CA VAL A 204 -0.25 -3.25 24.44
C VAL A 204 -0.49 -3.98 23.11
N LEU A 205 0.58 -4.23 22.38
CA LEU A 205 0.55 -5.10 21.20
C LEU A 205 0.45 -6.55 21.70
N THR A 206 -0.57 -7.27 21.30
CA THR A 206 -0.72 -8.70 21.60
C THR A 206 -0.23 -9.48 20.41
N ASP A 207 0.67 -10.44 20.68
CA ASP A 207 1.05 -11.47 19.72
C ASP A 207 -0.17 -12.43 19.60
N GLU A 208 -1.03 -12.22 18.60
CA GLU A 208 -2.15 -13.13 18.29
C GLU A 208 -1.66 -14.25 17.37
N GLY A 209 -0.56 -14.88 17.73
CA GLY A 209 0.02 -16.02 17.04
C GLY A 209 0.26 -17.18 17.98
N GLU A 210 -0.85 -17.75 18.56
CA GLU A 210 -0.92 -19.16 18.99
C GLU A 210 -2.31 -19.41 19.58
N GLY A 211 -3.13 -20.13 18.83
CA GLY A 211 -4.45 -20.51 19.28
C GLY A 211 -5.05 -21.63 18.44
N GLY A 212 -4.58 -22.90 18.73
CA GLY A 212 -5.37 -24.09 18.60
C GLY A 212 -5.57 -24.66 17.21
#